data_ab2065c135b3d2c0874a0e975c65e4cc
#
_entry.id   ab2065c135b3d2c0874a0e975c65e4cc
#
_cell.length_a   1.000
_cell.length_b   1.000
_cell.length_c   1.000
_cell.angle_alpha   90.00
_cell.angle_beta   90.00
_cell.angle_gamma   90.00
#
_symmetry.space_group_name_H-M   'P 1'
#
loop_
_entity.id
_entity.type
_entity.pdbx_description
1 polymer ?
#
loop_
_entity_poly.entity_id
_entity_poly.type
_entity_poly.pdbx_seq_one_letter_code
_entity_poly.pdbx_strand_id
1 'polypeptide(L)'
;VPLNKQSILVRASYQMRAFEDRFLSIGLPYKVIGGPRFYERQEIRDAIAYLRIVVAPEDSLAFERIINTPKRGIGEKAQQDISKRARENNFTLLESARRCARDGNLQSKATYELTALIEKIDGWRKKNTNEEIPHYELAGIILDESGYTEMWQNDNSPTAPGRLENLKELIKALEEFENIQSFLEHISLMMENEKDDHVEKISIMTLHAAKGLEFSSVFLPGWEDGLFPSQRSLDESGQKGLEEERRLAYVGI
;
A
#
# COMPACT_ATOMS: atom_id res chain seq x y z
N VAL A 1 18.08 19.66 20.11
CA VAL A 1 17.19 20.35 19.16
C VAL A 1 15.78 19.79 19.35
N PRO A 2 14.71 20.60 19.50
CA PRO A 2 13.34 20.13 19.58
C PRO A 2 12.93 19.31 18.35
N LEU A 3 12.04 18.31 18.50
CA LEU A 3 11.62 17.44 17.40
C LEU A 3 10.99 18.20 16.22
N ASN A 4 10.20 19.22 16.50
CA ASN A 4 9.57 20.05 15.47
C ASN A 4 10.55 20.91 14.65
N LYS A 5 11.82 20.97 15.05
CA LYS A 5 12.93 21.64 14.35
C LYS A 5 13.84 20.66 13.62
N GLN A 6 13.49 19.38 13.59
CA GLN A 6 14.23 18.32 12.93
C GLN A 6 13.45 17.76 11.74
N SER A 7 14.14 17.40 10.69
CA SER A 7 13.53 16.75 9.52
C SER A 7 14.39 15.66 8.93
N ILE A 8 13.73 14.67 8.31
CA ILE A 8 14.33 13.66 7.45
C ILE A 8 13.84 13.93 6.04
N LEU A 9 14.77 14.16 5.12
CA LEU A 9 14.47 14.40 3.72
C LEU A 9 14.92 13.21 2.89
N VAL A 10 13.98 12.55 2.24
CA VAL A 10 14.22 11.40 1.37
C VAL A 10 14.04 11.77 -0.09
N ARG A 11 14.67 11.01 -1.00
CA ARG A 11 14.50 11.24 -2.44
C ARG A 11 13.14 10.74 -2.95
N ALA A 12 12.69 9.61 -2.48
CA ALA A 12 11.44 8.99 -2.90
C ALA A 12 10.57 8.59 -1.71
N SER A 13 9.26 8.64 -1.90
CA SER A 13 8.31 8.44 -0.81
C SER A 13 8.32 7.03 -0.21
N TYR A 14 8.71 5.99 -0.96
CA TYR A 14 8.83 4.63 -0.43
C TYR A 14 9.90 4.52 0.66
N GLN A 15 10.97 5.34 0.58
CA GLN A 15 12.04 5.36 1.58
C GLN A 15 11.58 5.81 2.98
N MET A 16 10.40 6.43 3.09
CA MET A 16 9.85 6.88 4.38
C MET A 16 9.49 5.71 5.29
N ARG A 17 9.04 4.56 4.74
CA ARG A 17 8.53 3.42 5.51
C ARG A 17 9.48 3.00 6.62
N ALA A 18 10.73 2.78 6.32
CA ALA A 18 11.71 2.31 7.31
C ALA A 18 11.85 3.25 8.52
N PHE A 19 11.73 4.58 8.30
CA PHE A 19 11.72 5.58 9.37
C PHE A 19 10.40 5.57 10.12
N GLU A 20 9.27 5.50 9.41
CA GLU A 20 7.95 5.44 10.01
C GLU A 20 7.82 4.21 10.92
N ASP A 21 8.18 3.02 10.44
CA ASP A 21 8.18 1.78 11.23
C ASP A 21 9.09 1.88 12.45
N ARG A 22 10.31 2.42 12.27
CA ARG A 22 11.23 2.58 13.39
C ARG A 22 10.73 3.57 14.43
N PHE A 23 10.19 4.71 14.00
CA PHE A 23 9.68 5.72 14.92
C PHE A 23 8.48 5.22 15.70
N LEU A 24 7.60 4.47 15.07
CA LEU A 24 6.47 3.83 15.74
C LEU A 24 6.95 2.80 16.75
N SER A 25 7.92 1.96 16.38
CA SER A 25 8.44 0.91 17.28
C SER A 25 9.09 1.46 18.56
N ILE A 26 9.68 2.67 18.50
CA ILE A 26 10.33 3.33 19.64
C ILE A 26 9.45 4.41 20.28
N GLY A 27 8.22 4.62 19.79
CA GLY A 27 7.31 5.64 20.29
C GLY A 27 7.76 7.08 19.98
N LEU A 28 8.56 7.31 18.94
CA LEU A 28 9.00 8.65 18.55
C LEU A 28 7.92 9.34 17.71
N PRO A 29 7.37 10.49 18.16
CA PRO A 29 6.35 11.22 17.42
C PRO A 29 6.88 11.78 16.11
N TYR A 30 6.18 11.51 15.00
CA TYR A 30 6.53 12.03 13.68
C TYR A 30 5.31 12.49 12.89
N LYS A 31 5.55 13.23 11.82
CA LYS A 31 4.55 13.58 10.81
C LYS A 31 5.13 13.49 9.41
N VAL A 32 4.34 13.04 8.47
CA VAL A 32 4.69 13.06 7.04
C VAL A 32 4.16 14.35 6.42
N ILE A 33 5.01 15.05 5.68
CA ILE A 33 4.65 16.29 4.96
C ILE A 33 4.65 15.98 3.46
N GLY A 34 3.59 16.44 2.77
CA GLY A 34 3.45 16.32 1.33
C GLY A 34 2.73 15.03 0.86
N GLY A 35 2.12 14.29 1.79
CA GLY A 35 1.32 13.11 1.46
C GLY A 35 0.89 12.29 2.67
N PRO A 36 0.13 11.23 2.46
CA PRO A 36 -0.24 10.29 3.52
C PRO A 36 0.96 9.46 3.95
N ARG A 37 0.89 8.91 5.16
CA ARG A 37 1.84 7.93 5.66
C ARG A 37 1.86 6.69 4.78
N PHE A 38 2.91 5.87 4.89
CA PHE A 38 3.08 4.73 4.01
C PHE A 38 1.86 3.81 3.99
N TYR A 39 1.38 3.36 5.15
CA TYR A 39 0.25 2.44 5.24
C TYR A 39 -1.13 3.06 4.98
N GLU A 40 -1.22 4.38 4.90
CA GLU A 40 -2.45 5.10 4.54
C GLU A 40 -2.61 5.34 3.03
N ARG A 41 -1.54 5.13 2.24
CA ARG A 41 -1.57 5.33 0.79
C ARG A 41 -2.56 4.38 0.14
N GLN A 42 -3.27 4.87 -0.87
CA GLN A 42 -4.32 4.11 -1.54
C GLN A 42 -3.84 2.74 -2.00
N GLU A 43 -2.72 2.70 -2.73
CA GLU A 43 -2.15 1.47 -3.27
C GLU A 43 -1.75 0.46 -2.18
N ILE A 44 -1.31 0.94 -1.04
CA ILE A 44 -0.94 0.11 0.11
C ILE A 44 -2.19 -0.41 0.82
N ARG A 45 -3.20 0.45 1.03
CA ARG A 45 -4.47 0.03 1.64
C ARG A 45 -5.22 -1.00 0.81
N ASP A 46 -5.16 -0.89 -0.52
CA ASP A 46 -5.74 -1.87 -1.44
C ASP A 46 -4.98 -3.19 -1.36
N ALA A 47 -3.64 -3.16 -1.38
CA ALA A 47 -2.79 -4.34 -1.22
C ALA A 47 -3.02 -5.03 0.14
N ILE A 48 -3.07 -4.27 1.23
CA ILE A 48 -3.40 -4.79 2.57
C ILE A 48 -4.78 -5.45 2.58
N ALA A 49 -5.79 -4.89 1.90
CA ALA A 49 -7.11 -5.50 1.83
C ALA A 49 -7.09 -6.86 1.11
N TYR A 50 -6.25 -7.03 0.08
CA TYR A 50 -6.01 -8.34 -0.54
C TYR A 50 -5.37 -9.35 0.43
N LEU A 51 -4.40 -8.92 1.22
CA LEU A 51 -3.78 -9.79 2.22
C LEU A 51 -4.76 -10.15 3.34
N ARG A 52 -5.56 -9.18 3.79
CA ARG A 52 -6.57 -9.38 4.85
C ARG A 52 -7.60 -10.42 4.47
N ILE A 53 -8.15 -10.38 3.24
CA ILE A 53 -9.18 -11.34 2.83
C ILE A 53 -8.63 -12.77 2.69
N VAL A 54 -7.34 -12.93 2.48
CA VAL A 54 -6.68 -14.25 2.47
C VAL A 54 -6.60 -14.84 3.87
N VAL A 55 -6.30 -14.02 4.87
CA VAL A 55 -6.17 -14.45 6.28
C VAL A 55 -7.52 -14.51 6.96
N ALA A 56 -8.36 -13.48 6.76
CA ALA A 56 -9.66 -13.28 7.40
C ALA A 56 -10.78 -13.16 6.34
N PRO A 57 -11.34 -14.27 5.84
CA PRO A 57 -12.37 -14.26 4.79
C PRO A 57 -13.69 -13.63 5.23
N GLU A 58 -13.87 -13.43 6.53
CA GLU A 58 -14.99 -12.71 7.14
C GLU A 58 -14.82 -11.19 7.09
N ASP A 59 -13.65 -10.66 6.74
CA ASP A 59 -13.41 -9.22 6.63
C ASP A 59 -14.16 -8.62 5.44
N SER A 60 -15.40 -8.24 5.70
CA SER A 60 -16.29 -7.67 4.68
C SER A 60 -15.78 -6.33 4.15
N LEU A 61 -15.09 -5.52 4.95
CA LEU A 61 -14.52 -4.24 4.51
C LEU A 61 -13.35 -4.45 3.55
N ALA A 62 -12.50 -5.44 3.83
CA ALA A 62 -11.42 -5.81 2.92
C ALA A 62 -11.98 -6.31 1.58
N PHE A 63 -13.02 -7.17 1.61
CA PHE A 63 -13.65 -7.66 0.39
C PHE A 63 -14.33 -6.54 -0.42
N GLU A 64 -15.08 -5.65 0.23
CA GLU A 64 -15.71 -4.51 -0.42
C GLU A 64 -14.70 -3.63 -1.15
N ARG A 65 -13.52 -3.44 -0.56
CA ARG A 65 -12.45 -2.64 -1.14
C ARG A 65 -11.86 -3.26 -2.41
N ILE A 66 -11.69 -4.57 -2.45
CA ILE A 66 -11.02 -5.26 -3.56
C ILE A 66 -11.93 -5.79 -4.65
N ILE A 67 -13.23 -5.94 -4.41
CA ILE A 67 -14.17 -6.62 -5.31
C ILE A 67 -14.14 -6.04 -6.74
N ASN A 68 -13.95 -4.74 -6.88
CA ASN A 68 -13.87 -4.04 -8.18
C ASN A 68 -12.60 -3.19 -8.33
N THR A 69 -11.54 -3.55 -7.63
CA THR A 69 -10.20 -2.93 -7.70
C THR A 69 -9.15 -4.02 -7.94
N PRO A 70 -8.61 -4.18 -9.17
CA PRO A 70 -8.90 -3.46 -10.43
C PRO A 70 -10.36 -3.54 -10.90
N LYS A 71 -10.73 -2.69 -11.86
CA LYS A 71 -12.08 -2.72 -12.43
C LYS A 71 -12.37 -4.05 -13.12
N ARG A 72 -13.36 -4.80 -12.61
CA ARG A 72 -13.81 -6.11 -13.11
C ARG A 72 -15.22 -6.07 -13.73
N GLY A 73 -15.80 -4.87 -13.86
CA GLY A 73 -17.18 -4.76 -14.33
C GLY A 73 -18.23 -5.15 -13.30
N ILE A 74 -17.84 -5.29 -12.04
CA ILE A 74 -18.75 -5.50 -10.91
C ILE A 74 -19.22 -4.11 -10.45
N GLY A 75 -20.25 -3.57 -11.12
CA GLY A 75 -20.77 -2.23 -10.88
C GLY A 75 -21.49 -2.09 -9.53
N GLU A 76 -21.84 -0.85 -9.20
CA GLU A 76 -22.49 -0.51 -7.91
C GLU A 76 -23.74 -1.33 -7.63
N LYS A 77 -24.58 -1.56 -8.65
CA LYS A 77 -25.80 -2.38 -8.48
C LYS A 77 -25.48 -3.79 -8.01
N ALA A 78 -24.50 -4.46 -8.65
CA ALA A 78 -24.09 -5.80 -8.26
C ALA A 78 -23.54 -5.82 -6.83
N GLN A 79 -22.73 -4.83 -6.45
CA GLN A 79 -22.21 -4.70 -5.08
C GLN A 79 -23.32 -4.44 -4.06
N GLN A 80 -24.32 -3.61 -4.40
CA GLN A 80 -25.51 -3.38 -3.55
C GLN A 80 -26.35 -4.65 -3.37
N ASP A 81 -26.56 -5.44 -4.43
CA ASP A 81 -27.30 -6.71 -4.37
C ASP A 81 -26.58 -7.72 -3.47
N ILE A 82 -25.23 -7.83 -3.59
CA ILE A 82 -24.40 -8.67 -2.72
C ILE A 82 -24.51 -8.21 -1.26
N SER A 83 -24.38 -6.90 -1.01
CA SER A 83 -24.42 -6.33 0.35
C SER A 83 -25.81 -6.47 0.99
N LYS A 84 -26.87 -6.30 0.20
CA LYS A 84 -28.25 -6.51 0.65
C LYS A 84 -28.46 -7.96 1.08
N ARG A 85 -28.08 -8.91 0.22
CA ARG A 85 -28.20 -10.34 0.50
C ARG A 85 -27.38 -10.77 1.73
N ALA A 86 -26.17 -10.21 1.90
CA ALA A 86 -25.35 -10.46 3.06
C ALA A 86 -26.07 -10.08 4.36
N ARG A 87 -26.66 -8.88 4.40
CA ARG A 87 -27.42 -8.38 5.57
C ARG A 87 -28.68 -9.19 5.86
N GLU A 88 -29.46 -9.51 4.82
CA GLU A 88 -30.72 -10.26 4.96
C GLU A 88 -30.52 -11.68 5.49
N ASN A 89 -29.37 -12.30 5.21
CA ASN A 89 -29.08 -13.68 5.56
C ASN A 89 -27.95 -13.85 6.60
N ASN A 90 -27.44 -12.75 7.14
CA ASN A 90 -26.32 -12.74 8.08
C ASN A 90 -25.06 -13.48 7.55
N PHE A 91 -24.75 -13.27 6.27
CA PHE A 91 -23.54 -13.78 5.63
C PHE A 91 -22.42 -12.74 5.62
N THR A 92 -21.17 -13.18 5.49
CA THR A 92 -20.05 -12.30 5.10
C THR A 92 -20.25 -11.83 3.67
N LEU A 93 -19.63 -10.72 3.26
CA LEU A 93 -19.73 -10.25 1.87
C LEU A 93 -19.14 -11.26 0.88
N LEU A 94 -18.04 -11.92 1.22
CA LEU A 94 -17.43 -12.96 0.37
C LEU A 94 -18.38 -14.15 0.18
N GLU A 95 -19.02 -14.64 1.24
CA GLU A 95 -19.99 -15.74 1.15
C GLU A 95 -21.24 -15.32 0.35
N SER A 96 -21.74 -14.11 0.58
CA SER A 96 -22.87 -13.57 -0.19
C SER A 96 -22.51 -13.45 -1.68
N ALA A 97 -21.32 -12.95 -2.00
CA ALA A 97 -20.81 -12.86 -3.37
C ALA A 97 -20.75 -14.24 -4.05
N ARG A 98 -20.23 -15.24 -3.34
CA ARG A 98 -20.19 -16.65 -3.79
C ARG A 98 -21.57 -17.18 -4.15
N ARG A 99 -22.55 -16.93 -3.30
CA ARG A 99 -23.94 -17.35 -3.52
C ARG A 99 -24.59 -16.59 -4.67
N CYS A 100 -24.38 -15.27 -4.77
CA CYS A 100 -24.87 -14.46 -5.89
C CYS A 100 -24.32 -14.94 -7.24
N ALA A 101 -23.04 -15.27 -7.30
CA ALA A 101 -22.41 -15.81 -8.51
C ALA A 101 -22.99 -17.17 -8.90
N ARG A 102 -23.16 -18.08 -7.94
CA ARG A 102 -23.70 -19.44 -8.17
C ARG A 102 -25.17 -19.41 -8.59
N ASP A 103 -25.97 -18.58 -7.96
CA ASP A 103 -27.43 -18.56 -8.16
C ASP A 103 -27.85 -17.73 -9.40
N GLY A 104 -26.90 -17.16 -10.15
CA GLY A 104 -27.16 -16.42 -11.39
C GLY A 104 -27.86 -15.07 -11.18
N ASN A 105 -27.76 -14.49 -10.00
CA ASN A 105 -28.42 -13.21 -9.64
C ASN A 105 -27.72 -11.97 -10.19
N LEU A 106 -26.61 -12.14 -10.91
CA LEU A 106 -25.81 -11.07 -11.48
C LEU A 106 -25.76 -11.18 -13.01
N GLN A 107 -25.38 -10.10 -13.69
CA GLN A 107 -25.13 -10.14 -15.13
C GLN A 107 -23.98 -11.11 -15.45
N SER A 108 -24.05 -11.80 -16.58
CA SER A 108 -23.11 -12.88 -16.96
C SER A 108 -21.63 -12.48 -16.84
N LYS A 109 -21.26 -11.27 -17.26
CA LYS A 109 -19.88 -10.76 -17.14
C LYS A 109 -19.47 -10.59 -15.67
N ALA A 110 -20.33 -9.96 -14.86
CA ALA A 110 -20.06 -9.77 -13.44
C ALA A 110 -19.99 -11.11 -12.69
N THR A 111 -20.82 -12.07 -13.05
CA THR A 111 -20.80 -13.44 -12.51
C THR A 111 -19.47 -14.12 -12.81
N TYR A 112 -19.01 -14.07 -14.06
CA TYR A 112 -17.74 -14.68 -14.48
C TYR A 112 -16.54 -14.07 -13.71
N GLU A 113 -16.43 -12.75 -13.71
CA GLU A 113 -15.33 -12.05 -13.04
C GLU A 113 -15.34 -12.26 -11.51
N LEU A 114 -16.52 -12.28 -10.91
CA LEU A 114 -16.68 -12.52 -9.48
C LEU A 114 -16.28 -13.97 -9.12
N THR A 115 -16.70 -14.95 -9.92
CA THR A 115 -16.32 -16.35 -9.72
C THR A 115 -14.82 -16.52 -9.82
N ALA A 116 -14.18 -15.94 -10.85
CA ALA A 116 -12.73 -16.00 -11.02
C ALA A 116 -11.97 -15.36 -9.84
N LEU A 117 -12.46 -14.22 -9.32
CA LEU A 117 -11.87 -13.60 -8.14
C LEU A 117 -11.98 -14.48 -6.90
N ILE A 118 -13.15 -15.08 -6.67
CA ILE A 118 -13.41 -15.96 -5.52
C ILE A 118 -12.52 -17.20 -5.58
N GLU A 119 -12.38 -17.82 -6.75
CA GLU A 119 -11.50 -18.98 -6.97
C GLU A 119 -10.02 -18.65 -6.68
N LYS A 120 -9.56 -17.47 -7.11
CA LYS A 120 -8.22 -16.97 -6.77
C LYS A 120 -8.05 -16.80 -5.26
N ILE A 121 -9.00 -16.15 -4.59
CA ILE A 121 -8.97 -15.97 -3.12
C ILE A 121 -8.87 -17.34 -2.42
N ASP A 122 -9.67 -18.32 -2.83
CA ASP A 122 -9.64 -19.67 -2.26
C ASP A 122 -8.27 -20.35 -2.49
N GLY A 123 -7.70 -20.17 -3.68
CA GLY A 123 -6.37 -20.67 -4.01
C GLY A 123 -5.26 -20.05 -3.16
N TRP A 124 -5.27 -18.73 -2.99
CA TRP A 124 -4.29 -18.02 -2.14
C TRP A 124 -4.43 -18.42 -0.67
N ARG A 125 -5.65 -18.55 -0.17
CA ARG A 125 -5.90 -19.02 1.19
C ARG A 125 -5.33 -20.41 1.43
N LYS A 126 -5.52 -21.32 0.46
CA LYS A 126 -4.95 -22.67 0.54
C LYS A 126 -3.42 -22.64 0.58
N LYS A 127 -2.78 -21.84 -0.29
CA LYS A 127 -1.32 -21.66 -0.29
C LYS A 127 -0.82 -21.10 1.03
N ASN A 128 -1.52 -20.10 1.60
CA ASN A 128 -1.18 -19.49 2.89
C ASN A 128 -1.31 -20.50 4.05
N THR A 129 -2.39 -21.29 4.07
CA THR A 129 -2.63 -22.29 5.13
C THR A 129 -1.64 -23.45 5.09
N ASN A 130 -1.22 -23.86 3.89
CA ASN A 130 -0.30 -24.99 3.72
C ASN A 130 1.18 -24.55 3.79
N GLU A 131 1.45 -23.26 3.90
CA GLU A 131 2.83 -22.69 3.89
C GLU A 131 3.65 -23.19 2.69
N GLU A 132 2.99 -23.31 1.51
CA GLU A 132 3.61 -23.87 0.30
C GLU A 132 4.76 -22.99 -0.22
N ILE A 133 4.70 -21.69 0.05
CA ILE A 133 5.67 -20.68 -0.38
C ILE A 133 5.84 -19.62 0.72
N PRO A 134 6.96 -18.90 0.78
CA PRO A 134 7.16 -17.80 1.71
C PRO A 134 6.02 -16.77 1.61
N HIS A 135 5.57 -16.27 2.75
CA HIS A 135 4.41 -15.37 2.81
C HIS A 135 4.61 -14.05 2.03
N TYR A 136 5.82 -13.52 1.96
CA TYR A 136 6.14 -12.33 1.15
C TYR A 136 6.09 -12.63 -0.36
N GLU A 137 6.51 -13.84 -0.80
CA GLU A 137 6.34 -14.27 -2.19
C GLU A 137 4.85 -14.46 -2.52
N LEU A 138 4.08 -15.06 -1.59
CA LEU A 138 2.64 -15.18 -1.75
C LEU A 138 1.97 -13.80 -1.90
N ALA A 139 2.40 -12.80 -1.14
CA ALA A 139 1.90 -11.43 -1.27
C ALA A 139 2.15 -10.87 -2.68
N GLY A 140 3.33 -11.07 -3.25
CA GLY A 140 3.63 -10.72 -4.64
C GLY A 140 2.70 -11.40 -5.63
N ILE A 141 2.53 -12.73 -5.50
CA ILE A 141 1.63 -13.53 -6.34
C ILE A 141 0.18 -13.03 -6.24
N ILE A 142 -0.31 -12.70 -5.05
CA ILE A 142 -1.67 -12.16 -4.85
C ILE A 142 -1.85 -10.86 -5.65
N LEU A 143 -0.90 -9.93 -5.56
CA LEU A 143 -1.00 -8.65 -6.26
C LEU A 143 -0.91 -8.82 -7.78
N ASP A 144 -0.10 -9.74 -8.28
CA ASP A 144 0.04 -10.02 -9.71
C ASP A 144 -1.18 -10.78 -10.26
N GLU A 145 -1.56 -11.90 -9.65
CA GLU A 145 -2.69 -12.71 -10.10
C GLU A 145 -4.03 -11.97 -9.98
N SER A 146 -4.18 -11.05 -9.01
CA SER A 146 -5.36 -10.19 -8.91
C SER A 146 -5.48 -9.17 -10.04
N GLY A 147 -4.38 -8.92 -10.79
CA GLY A 147 -4.26 -7.85 -11.78
C GLY A 147 -3.97 -6.48 -11.17
N TYR A 148 -3.68 -6.41 -9.86
CA TYR A 148 -3.47 -5.13 -9.18
C TYR A 148 -2.15 -4.47 -9.59
N THR A 149 -1.08 -5.25 -9.69
CA THR A 149 0.22 -4.77 -10.21
C THR A 149 0.08 -4.30 -11.66
N GLU A 150 -0.58 -5.09 -12.51
CA GLU A 150 -0.82 -4.76 -13.92
C GLU A 150 -1.63 -3.46 -14.09
N MET A 151 -2.61 -3.22 -13.23
CA MET A 151 -3.39 -1.98 -13.23
C MET A 151 -2.49 -0.75 -13.09
N TRP A 152 -1.51 -0.78 -12.19
CA TRP A 152 -0.57 0.32 -12.02
C TRP A 152 0.51 0.38 -13.09
N GLN A 153 0.91 -0.75 -13.68
CA GLN A 153 1.82 -0.80 -14.83
C GLN A 153 1.21 -0.15 -16.08
N ASN A 154 -0.10 -0.27 -16.24
CA ASN A 154 -0.86 0.30 -17.36
C ASN A 154 -1.36 1.73 -17.08
N ASP A 155 -1.16 2.26 -15.88
CA ASP A 155 -1.52 3.64 -15.54
C ASP A 155 -0.42 4.59 -16.03
N ASN A 156 -0.81 5.51 -16.95
CA ASN A 156 0.09 6.52 -17.53
C ASN A 156 0.26 7.77 -16.64
N SER A 157 -0.29 7.78 -15.43
CA SER A 157 -0.12 8.91 -14.52
C SER A 157 1.34 9.06 -14.06
N PRO A 158 1.83 10.28 -13.82
CA PRO A 158 3.19 10.50 -13.32
C PRO A 158 3.46 9.83 -11.96
N THR A 159 2.41 9.49 -11.21
CA THR A 159 2.52 8.87 -9.89
C THR A 159 2.56 7.34 -9.91
N ALA A 160 2.13 6.71 -11.00
CA ALA A 160 2.05 5.25 -11.11
C ALA A 160 3.36 4.51 -10.80
N PRO A 161 4.53 4.95 -11.32
CA PRO A 161 5.79 4.29 -10.98
C PRO A 161 6.13 4.36 -9.49
N GLY A 162 5.83 5.49 -8.83
CA GLY A 162 6.03 5.60 -7.39
C GLY A 162 5.12 4.67 -6.57
N ARG A 163 3.90 4.40 -7.08
CA ARG A 163 2.99 3.43 -6.47
C ARG A 163 3.49 1.99 -6.61
N LEU A 164 4.07 1.63 -7.76
CA LEU A 164 4.71 0.33 -7.96
C LEU A 164 5.91 0.13 -7.02
N GLU A 165 6.72 1.17 -6.81
CA GLU A 165 7.81 1.11 -5.83
C GLU A 165 7.27 0.97 -4.39
N ASN A 166 6.15 1.62 -4.05
CA ASN A 166 5.50 1.43 -2.76
C ASN A 166 5.00 -0.03 -2.57
N LEU A 167 4.48 -0.68 -3.62
CA LEU A 167 4.07 -2.09 -3.54
C LEU A 167 5.27 -3.03 -3.33
N LYS A 168 6.40 -2.78 -4.01
CA LYS A 168 7.64 -3.53 -3.78
C LYS A 168 8.14 -3.36 -2.34
N GLU A 169 8.10 -2.14 -1.83
CA GLU A 169 8.49 -1.84 -0.46
C GLU A 169 7.56 -2.51 0.57
N LEU A 170 6.25 -2.64 0.27
CA LEU A 170 5.32 -3.41 1.09
C LEU A 170 5.69 -4.90 1.15
N ILE A 171 6.03 -5.50 0.01
CA ILE A 171 6.47 -6.91 -0.06
C ILE A 171 7.75 -7.09 0.74
N LYS A 172 8.71 -6.17 0.61
CA LYS A 172 9.94 -6.18 1.38
C LYS A 172 9.68 -6.05 2.88
N ALA A 173 8.71 -5.23 3.29
CA ALA A 173 8.32 -5.11 4.69
C ALA A 173 7.81 -6.43 5.27
N LEU A 174 7.09 -7.24 4.48
CA LEU A 174 6.60 -8.53 4.93
C LEU A 174 7.73 -9.51 5.28
N GLU A 175 8.92 -9.41 4.65
CA GLU A 175 10.07 -10.28 4.95
C GLU A 175 10.53 -10.18 6.41
N GLU A 176 10.24 -9.07 7.08
CA GLU A 176 10.63 -8.81 8.48
C GLU A 176 9.70 -9.53 9.49
N PHE A 177 8.61 -10.14 9.03
CA PHE A 177 7.58 -10.78 9.86
C PHE A 177 7.54 -12.29 9.66
N GLU A 178 7.00 -12.99 10.64
CA GLU A 178 6.88 -14.44 10.59
C GLU A 178 5.86 -14.93 9.55
N ASN A 179 4.75 -14.19 9.39
CA ASN A 179 3.65 -14.50 8.48
C ASN A 179 2.80 -13.26 8.18
N ILE A 180 1.83 -13.39 7.25
CA ILE A 180 0.91 -12.30 6.89
C ILE A 180 0.09 -11.82 8.09
N GLN A 181 -0.32 -12.70 8.97
CA GLN A 181 -1.14 -12.36 10.13
C GLN A 181 -0.40 -11.42 11.08
N SER A 182 0.83 -11.76 11.47
CA SER A 182 1.65 -10.93 12.37
C SER A 182 1.96 -9.55 11.76
N PHE A 183 2.18 -9.49 10.45
CA PHE A 183 2.32 -8.22 9.73
C PHE A 183 1.04 -7.37 9.81
N LEU A 184 -0.13 -7.95 9.55
CA LEU A 184 -1.40 -7.23 9.61
C LEU A 184 -1.76 -6.74 11.02
N GLU A 185 -1.45 -7.54 12.04
CA GLU A 185 -1.61 -7.14 13.45
C GLU A 185 -0.72 -5.96 13.80
N HIS A 186 0.54 -6.00 13.37
CA HIS A 186 1.49 -4.90 13.56
C HIS A 186 0.95 -3.59 12.94
N ILE A 187 0.51 -3.62 11.68
CA ILE A 187 -0.07 -2.44 11.01
C ILE A 187 -1.29 -1.91 11.76
N SER A 188 -2.16 -2.80 12.23
CA SER A 188 -3.38 -2.39 12.94
C SER A 188 -3.05 -1.64 14.23
N LEU A 189 -2.07 -2.12 15.00
CA LEU A 189 -1.57 -1.45 16.21
C LEU A 189 -0.94 -0.09 15.89
N MET A 190 -0.21 0.01 14.78
CA MET A 190 0.42 1.26 14.33
C MET A 190 -0.61 2.33 13.98
N MET A 191 -1.72 1.94 13.33
CA MET A 191 -2.76 2.89 12.91
C MET A 191 -3.63 3.38 14.08
N GLU A 192 -3.70 2.68 15.20
CA GLU A 192 -4.48 3.06 16.37
C GLU A 192 -3.80 4.08 17.28
N ASN A 193 -2.46 4.10 17.33
CA ASN A 193 -1.66 4.85 18.31
C ASN A 193 -1.49 6.36 18.04
N GLU A 194 -2.29 6.99 17.18
CA GLU A 194 -1.96 8.26 16.54
C GLU A 194 -2.72 9.52 16.99
N LYS A 195 -3.40 9.51 18.12
CA LYS A 195 -4.39 10.56 18.43
C LYS A 195 -3.87 11.77 19.20
N ASP A 196 -2.55 11.95 19.41
CA ASP A 196 -2.05 13.09 20.17
C ASP A 196 -1.44 14.19 19.28
N ASP A 197 -2.24 15.22 18.97
CA ASP A 197 -1.82 16.38 18.16
C ASP A 197 -0.99 17.41 18.92
N HIS A 198 -0.85 17.27 20.23
CA HIS A 198 -0.17 18.25 21.09
C HIS A 198 1.33 17.98 21.30
N VAL A 199 1.86 16.86 20.79
CA VAL A 199 3.27 16.48 20.95
C VAL A 199 4.11 17.04 19.80
N GLU A 200 5.32 17.53 20.12
CA GLU A 200 6.30 17.89 19.09
C GLU A 200 6.67 16.68 18.23
N LYS A 201 6.61 16.82 16.90
CA LYS A 201 6.81 15.74 15.94
C LYS A 201 7.98 16.07 15.02
N ILE A 202 8.87 15.10 14.78
CA ILE A 202 9.86 15.17 13.70
C ILE A 202 9.15 15.10 12.34
N SER A 203 9.65 15.86 11.36
CA SER A 203 9.06 15.90 10.02
C SER A 203 9.78 14.92 9.08
N ILE A 204 9.01 14.10 8.36
CA ILE A 204 9.54 13.24 7.28
C ILE A 204 8.91 13.72 5.97
N MET A 205 9.72 13.93 4.94
CA MET A 205 9.22 14.38 3.65
C MET A 205 10.20 14.06 2.52
N THR A 206 9.73 14.20 1.28
CA THR A 206 10.65 14.17 0.13
C THR A 206 11.37 15.50 -0.03
N LEU A 207 12.54 15.48 -0.69
CA LEU A 207 13.27 16.69 -1.07
C LEU A 207 12.39 17.70 -1.85
N HIS A 208 11.46 17.20 -2.67
CA HIS A 208 10.51 18.05 -3.39
C HIS A 208 9.54 18.78 -2.45
N ALA A 209 9.05 18.10 -1.43
CA ALA A 209 8.14 18.68 -0.45
C ALA A 209 8.83 19.63 0.53
N ALA A 210 10.14 19.53 0.66
CA ALA A 210 10.94 20.38 1.55
C ALA A 210 11.19 21.79 0.97
N LYS A 211 10.91 22.02 -0.31
CA LYS A 211 11.15 23.31 -0.96
C LYS A 211 10.44 24.45 -0.23
N GLY A 212 11.21 25.41 0.29
CA GLY A 212 10.71 26.57 1.02
C GLY A 212 10.47 26.33 2.52
N LEU A 213 10.83 25.14 3.04
CA LEU A 213 10.81 24.86 4.46
C LEU A 213 12.24 24.92 5.03
N GLU A 214 12.35 25.29 6.31
CA GLU A 214 13.63 25.40 7.02
C GLU A 214 13.59 24.64 8.35
N PHE A 215 14.67 23.90 8.64
CA PHE A 215 14.82 23.12 9.86
C PHE A 215 16.19 23.35 10.49
N SER A 216 16.26 23.29 11.82
CA SER A 216 17.55 23.45 12.53
C SER A 216 18.46 22.25 12.39
N SER A 217 17.89 21.06 12.13
CA SER A 217 18.64 19.83 11.88
C SER A 217 17.95 19.07 10.75
N VAL A 218 18.73 18.70 9.73
CA VAL A 218 18.27 17.97 8.56
C VAL A 218 19.07 16.67 8.43
N PHE A 219 18.37 15.56 8.26
CA PHE A 219 18.94 14.25 7.98
C PHE A 219 18.68 13.90 6.52
N LEU A 220 19.72 13.53 5.79
CA LEU A 220 19.70 13.22 4.36
C LEU A 220 20.11 11.76 4.13
N PRO A 221 19.21 10.78 4.41
CA PRO A 221 19.50 9.38 4.17
C PRO A 221 19.47 9.02 2.68
N GLY A 222 20.18 7.93 2.32
CA GLY A 222 20.16 7.41 0.95
C GLY A 222 20.89 8.28 -0.07
N TRP A 223 21.90 9.06 0.35
CA TRP A 223 22.78 9.79 -0.54
C TRP A 223 23.89 8.85 -1.02
N GLU A 224 23.50 7.95 -1.89
CA GLU A 224 24.34 6.91 -2.46
C GLU A 224 23.91 6.57 -3.89
N ASP A 225 24.84 6.06 -4.69
CA ASP A 225 24.62 5.74 -6.10
C ASP A 225 23.39 4.83 -6.28
N GLY A 226 22.54 5.21 -7.23
CA GLY A 226 21.29 4.51 -7.55
C GLY A 226 20.08 4.97 -6.75
N LEU A 227 20.25 5.53 -5.54
CA LEU A 227 19.17 6.12 -4.76
C LEU A 227 19.13 7.64 -4.93
N PHE A 228 20.26 8.31 -4.79
CA PHE A 228 20.41 9.73 -5.03
C PHE A 228 21.81 10.08 -5.54
N PRO A 229 21.97 10.46 -6.83
CA PRO A 229 20.92 10.70 -7.82
C PRO A 229 20.12 9.44 -8.18
N SER A 230 18.82 9.63 -8.45
CA SER A 230 17.93 8.53 -8.80
C SER A 230 18.33 7.91 -10.13
N GLN A 231 18.64 6.60 -10.16
CA GLN A 231 18.98 5.88 -11.39
C GLN A 231 17.88 6.04 -12.44
N ARG A 232 16.65 5.97 -12.04
CA ARG A 232 15.50 6.17 -12.93
C ARG A 232 15.51 7.53 -13.61
N SER A 233 15.78 8.61 -12.86
CA SER A 233 15.88 9.97 -13.44
C SER A 233 16.97 10.05 -14.49
N LEU A 234 18.08 9.34 -14.28
CA LEU A 234 19.19 9.27 -15.22
C LEU A 234 18.82 8.46 -16.48
N ASP A 235 18.14 7.33 -16.31
CA ASP A 235 17.75 6.44 -17.41
C ASP A 235 16.68 7.09 -18.31
N GLU A 236 15.69 7.78 -17.71
CA GLU A 236 14.59 8.44 -18.45
C GLU A 236 15.01 9.77 -19.11
N SER A 237 15.88 10.55 -18.49
CA SER A 237 16.16 11.94 -18.89
C SER A 237 17.64 12.27 -19.08
N GLY A 238 18.53 11.32 -18.86
CA GLY A 238 19.98 11.50 -19.05
C GLY A 238 20.52 12.70 -18.26
N GLN A 239 21.25 13.58 -18.97
CA GLN A 239 21.87 14.75 -18.32
C GLN A 239 20.87 15.75 -17.75
N LYS A 240 19.66 15.87 -18.32
CA LYS A 240 18.61 16.72 -17.76
C LYS A 240 18.10 16.16 -16.42
N GLY A 241 17.98 14.83 -16.32
CA GLY A 241 17.67 14.15 -15.06
C GLY A 241 18.72 14.44 -13.99
N LEU A 242 19.99 14.36 -14.35
CA LEU A 242 21.09 14.66 -13.43
C LEU A 242 21.04 16.12 -12.92
N GLU A 243 20.76 17.08 -13.80
CA GLU A 243 20.63 18.49 -13.41
C GLU A 243 19.44 18.73 -12.46
N GLU A 244 18.34 18.00 -12.64
CA GLU A 244 17.21 18.06 -11.70
C GLU A 244 17.56 17.45 -10.34
N GLU A 245 18.25 16.30 -10.31
CA GLU A 245 18.76 15.70 -9.07
C GLU A 245 19.72 16.67 -8.34
N ARG A 246 20.57 17.40 -9.07
CA ARG A 246 21.45 18.45 -8.49
C ARG A 246 20.64 19.57 -7.84
N ARG A 247 19.56 20.03 -8.51
CA ARG A 247 18.67 21.06 -7.93
C ARG A 247 18.01 20.57 -6.65
N LEU A 248 17.60 19.29 -6.64
CA LEU A 248 17.05 18.68 -5.43
C LEU A 248 18.09 18.55 -4.31
N ALA A 249 19.34 18.19 -4.64
CA ALA A 249 20.43 18.20 -3.68
C ALA A 249 20.60 19.57 -3.03
N TYR A 250 20.54 20.63 -3.83
CA TYR A 250 20.66 22.01 -3.33
C TYR A 250 19.50 22.43 -2.41
N VAL A 251 18.34 21.85 -2.56
CA VAL A 251 17.20 22.07 -1.63
C VAL A 251 17.45 21.41 -0.28
N GLY A 252 18.18 20.28 -0.25
CA GLY A 252 18.45 19.52 0.98
C GLY A 252 19.62 20.04 1.80
N ILE A 253 20.51 20.81 1.20
CA ILE A 253 21.72 21.38 1.83
C ILE A 253 21.42 22.79 2.35
#